data_435d095fdf5afda61257064c8b29e9dd
#
_entry.id   435d095fdf5afda61257064c8b29e9dd
#
_cell.length_a   1.000
_cell.length_b   1.000
_cell.length_c   1.000
_cell.angle_alpha   90.00
_cell.angle_beta   90.00
_cell.angle_gamma   90.00
#
_symmetry.space_group_name_H-M   'P 1'
#
loop_
_entity.id
_entity.type
_entity.pdbx_description
1 polymer ?
#
loop_
_entity_poly.entity_id
_entity_poly.type
_entity_poly.pdbx_seq_one_letter_code
_entity_poly.pdbx_strand_id
1 'polypeptide(L)' 'LPAEIFNEIKDLGALDEFLDHGRYVSRSFVVIRKAARLRRTFDLQSDALALLIHYMAEADALKDKIRHYQLGNINPYL' A
#
# COMPACT_ATOMS: atom_id res chain seq x y z
N LEU A 1 -1.04 -2.15 14.08
CA LEU A 1 0.37 -1.76 14.27
C LEU A 1 0.53 -0.92 15.53
N PRO A 2 1.59 -1.16 16.31
CA PRO A 2 1.93 -0.23 17.38
C PRO A 2 2.19 1.17 16.83
N ALA A 3 1.83 2.19 17.60
CA ALA A 3 1.96 3.58 17.19
C ALA A 3 3.41 3.94 16.82
N GLU A 4 4.38 3.41 17.55
CA GLU A 4 5.80 3.66 17.30
C GLU A 4 6.21 3.15 15.91
N ILE A 5 5.77 1.96 15.56
CA ILE A 5 6.07 1.36 14.27
C ILE A 5 5.38 2.14 13.15
N PHE A 6 4.13 2.54 13.37
CA PHE A 6 3.40 3.36 12.40
C PHE A 6 4.13 4.68 12.14
N ASN A 7 4.60 5.34 13.19
CA ASN A 7 5.33 6.60 13.07
C ASN A 7 6.66 6.43 12.32
N GLU A 8 7.38 5.35 12.59
CA GLU A 8 8.62 5.05 11.88
C GLU A 8 8.39 4.84 10.39
N ILE A 9 7.35 4.09 10.04
CA ILE A 9 6.97 3.85 8.65
C ILE A 9 6.59 5.16 7.97
N LYS A 10 5.83 5.99 8.64
CA LYS A 10 5.42 7.30 8.15
C LYS A 10 6.63 8.19 7.89
N ASP A 11 7.57 8.22 8.83
CA ASP A 11 8.79 9.03 8.73
C ASP A 11 9.71 8.56 7.60
N LEU A 12 9.67 7.28 7.28
CA LEU A 12 10.40 6.71 6.15
C LEU A 12 9.72 6.99 4.80
N GLY A 13 8.57 7.64 4.80
CA GLY A 13 7.86 8.01 3.59
C GLY A 13 7.07 6.87 2.94
N ALA A 14 6.96 5.73 3.59
CA ALA A 14 6.29 4.56 3.02
C ALA A 14 4.80 4.77 2.79
N LEU A 15 4.18 5.69 3.51
CA LEU A 15 2.75 5.97 3.43
C LEU A 15 2.42 7.18 2.54
N ASP A 16 3.41 7.85 1.99
CA ASP A 16 3.21 9.08 1.23
C ASP A 16 2.32 8.87 0.00
N GLU A 17 2.43 7.71 -0.63
CA GLU A 17 1.64 7.36 -1.80
C GLU A 17 0.14 7.26 -1.51
N PHE A 18 -0.23 7.11 -0.25
CA PHE A 18 -1.62 7.00 0.18
C PHE A 18 -2.20 8.32 0.69
N LEU A 19 -1.40 9.38 0.70
CA LEU A 19 -1.87 10.71 1.10
C LEU A 19 -2.57 11.40 -0.06
N ASP A 20 -3.76 11.92 0.21
CA ASP A 20 -4.51 12.75 -0.73
C ASP A 20 -5.10 13.92 0.04
N HIS A 21 -4.66 15.15 -0.28
CA HIS A 21 -5.10 16.37 0.41
C HIS A 21 -4.93 16.28 1.94
N GLY A 22 -3.82 15.68 2.40
CA GLY A 22 -3.53 15.55 3.82
C GLY A 22 -4.26 14.41 4.52
N ARG A 23 -5.02 13.60 3.78
CA ARG A 23 -5.74 12.45 4.33
C ARG A 23 -5.29 11.16 3.66
N TYR A 24 -5.28 10.08 4.42
CA TYR A 24 -4.98 8.77 3.86
C TYR A 24 -6.19 8.23 3.11
N VAL A 25 -5.93 7.72 1.91
CA VAL A 25 -6.98 7.08 1.11
C VAL A 25 -7.39 5.73 1.73
N SER A 26 -8.60 5.27 1.41
CA SER A 26 -9.17 4.06 2.03
C SER A 26 -8.33 2.82 1.80
N ARG A 27 -7.71 2.67 0.65
CA ARG A 27 -6.88 1.50 0.34
C ARG A 27 -5.64 1.39 1.23
N SER A 28 -5.22 2.50 1.88
CA SER A 28 -4.10 2.45 2.81
C SER A 28 -4.39 1.53 3.99
N PHE A 29 -5.62 1.48 4.46
CA PHE A 29 -6.00 0.62 5.58
C PHE A 29 -5.85 -0.85 5.24
N VAL A 30 -6.15 -1.23 4.01
CA VAL A 30 -5.97 -2.62 3.55
C VAL A 30 -4.49 -2.98 3.54
N VAL A 31 -3.66 -2.11 2.99
CA VAL A 31 -2.20 -2.33 2.91
C VAL A 31 -1.60 -2.39 4.32
N ILE A 32 -1.96 -1.46 5.18
CA ILE A 32 -1.46 -1.41 6.55
C ILE A 32 -1.86 -2.66 7.32
N ARG A 33 -3.08 -3.14 7.13
CA ARG A 33 -3.55 -4.37 7.79
C ARG A 33 -2.76 -5.58 7.34
N LYS A 34 -2.52 -5.72 6.04
CA LYS A 34 -1.69 -6.80 5.50
C LYS A 34 -0.26 -6.72 6.01
N ALA A 35 0.29 -5.51 6.03
CA ALA A 35 1.64 -5.26 6.53
C ALA A 35 1.76 -5.62 8.02
N ALA A 36 0.76 -5.29 8.82
CA ALA A 36 0.74 -5.64 10.24
C ALA A 36 0.74 -7.15 10.44
N ARG A 37 0.00 -7.88 9.61
CA ARG A 37 -0.02 -9.33 9.66
C ARG A 37 1.33 -9.92 9.30
N LEU A 38 1.95 -9.44 8.24
CA LEU A 38 3.26 -9.91 7.81
C LEU A 38 4.34 -9.59 8.82
N ARG A 39 4.26 -8.42 9.45
CA ARG A 39 5.18 -8.05 10.52
C ARG A 39 5.15 -9.06 11.66
N ARG A 40 3.95 -9.45 12.10
CA ARG A 40 3.81 -10.42 13.19
C ARG A 40 4.28 -11.81 12.80
N THR A 41 4.00 -12.21 11.54
CA THR A 41 4.35 -13.54 11.05
C THR A 41 5.86 -13.68 10.86
N PHE A 42 6.54 -12.65 10.38
CA PHE A 42 7.96 -12.70 10.01
C PHE A 42 8.86 -11.86 10.89
N ASP A 43 8.31 -11.24 11.93
CA ASP A 43 9.06 -10.39 12.87
C ASP A 43 9.85 -9.29 12.14
N LEU A 44 9.18 -8.59 11.22
CA LEU A 44 9.81 -7.58 10.40
C LEU A 44 10.14 -6.32 11.21
N GLN A 45 11.31 -5.75 10.96
CA GLN A 45 11.68 -4.45 11.48
C GLN A 45 11.10 -3.34 10.61
N SER A 46 11.16 -2.10 11.10
CA SER A 46 10.49 -0.96 10.47
C SER A 46 10.98 -0.68 9.05
N ASP A 47 12.26 -0.82 8.79
CA ASP A 47 12.83 -0.59 7.46
C ASP A 47 12.36 -1.62 6.45
N ALA A 48 12.36 -2.90 6.84
CA ALA A 48 11.84 -3.97 5.99
C ALA A 48 10.34 -3.80 5.75
N LEU A 49 9.61 -3.41 6.79
CA LEU A 49 8.18 -3.18 6.70
C LEU A 49 7.86 -2.00 5.79
N ALA A 50 8.62 -0.92 5.88
CA ALA A 50 8.48 0.25 5.01
C ALA A 50 8.69 -0.12 3.54
N LEU A 51 9.71 -0.92 3.25
CA LEU A 51 9.98 -1.39 1.90
C LEU A 51 8.84 -2.26 1.38
N LEU A 52 8.33 -3.15 2.23
CA LEU A 52 7.20 -4.01 1.88
C LEU A 52 5.96 -3.19 1.54
N ILE A 53 5.64 -2.19 2.36
CA ILE A 53 4.51 -1.30 2.12
C ILE A 53 4.68 -0.56 0.80
N HIS A 54 5.89 -0.09 0.52
CA HIS A 54 6.19 0.58 -0.75
C HIS A 54 5.86 -0.32 -1.93
N TYR A 55 6.33 -1.56 -1.92
CA TYR A 55 6.04 -2.51 -3.00
C TYR A 55 4.57 -2.89 -3.08
N MET A 56 3.90 -3.01 -1.94
CA MET A 56 2.47 -3.27 -1.92
C MET A 56 1.68 -2.12 -2.54
N ALA A 57 2.09 -0.89 -2.27
CA ALA A 57 1.48 0.30 -2.86
C ALA A 57 1.69 0.34 -4.37
N GLU A 58 2.89 0.02 -4.83
CA GLU A 58 3.17 -0.06 -6.27
C GLU A 58 2.36 -1.15 -6.95
N ALA A 59 2.26 -2.31 -6.33
CA ALA A 59 1.46 -3.41 -6.86
C ALA A 59 -0.02 -3.03 -6.96
N ASP A 60 -0.53 -2.34 -5.95
CA ASP A 60 -1.90 -1.86 -5.93
C ASP A 60 -2.15 -0.85 -7.06
N ALA A 61 -1.22 0.09 -7.24
CA ALA A 61 -1.31 1.08 -8.31
C ALA A 61 -1.28 0.44 -9.69
N LEU A 62 -0.44 -0.59 -9.88
CA LEU A 62 -0.38 -1.33 -11.13
C LEU A 62 -1.66 -2.11 -11.39
N LYS A 63 -2.22 -2.75 -10.39
CA LYS A 63 -3.50 -3.44 -10.50
C LYS A 63 -4.61 -2.48 -10.92
N ASP A 64 -4.59 -1.28 -10.36
CA ASP A 64 -5.57 -0.24 -10.67
C ASP A 64 -5.43 0.22 -12.14
N LYS A 65 -4.19 0.41 -12.59
CA LYS A 65 -3.92 0.76 -13.99
C LYS A 65 -4.39 -0.33 -14.94
N ILE A 66 -4.12 -1.58 -14.63
CA ILE A 66 -4.56 -2.72 -15.44
C ILE A 66 -6.07 -2.76 -15.51
N ARG A 67 -6.72 -2.55 -14.37
CA ARG A 67 -8.20 -2.51 -14.33
C ARG A 67 -8.75 -1.40 -15.21
N HIS A 68 -8.19 -0.19 -15.12
CA HIS A 68 -8.61 0.94 -15.94
C HIS A 68 -8.36 0.67 -17.42
N TYR A 69 -7.21 0.10 -17.74
CA TYR A 69 -6.88 -0.27 -19.11
C TYR A 69 -7.88 -1.28 -19.65
N GLN A 70 -8.21 -2.31 -18.89
CA GLN A 70 -9.17 -3.32 -19.29
C GLN A 70 -10.57 -2.73 -19.47
N LEU A 71 -10.99 -1.85 -18.56
CA LEU A 71 -12.30 -1.19 -18.66
C LEU A 71 -12.37 -0.24 -19.85
N GLY A 72 -11.30 0.57 -20.05
CA GLY A 72 -11.22 1.50 -21.18
C GLY A 72 -11.04 0.80 -22.51
N ASN A 73 -10.56 -0.43 -22.47
CA ASN A 73 -10.25 -1.24 -23.65
C ASN A 73 -11.28 -2.34 -23.87
N ILE A 74 -12.40 -2.26 -23.20
CA ILE A 74 -13.50 -3.20 -23.44
C ILE A 74 -13.91 -3.05 -24.89
N ASN A 75 -13.81 -4.15 -25.57
CA ASN A 75 -14.17 -4.23 -26.96
C ASN A 75 -15.37 -5.15 -27.08
N PRO A 76 -16.47 -4.69 -27.67
CA PRO A 76 -17.65 -5.52 -27.79
C PRO A 76 -17.45 -6.76 -28.68
N TYR A 77 -16.33 -6.83 -29.36
CA TYR A 77 -15.97 -8.03 -30.12
C TYR A 77 -15.24 -9.08 -29.30
N LEU A 78 -14.91 -8.73 -28.10
CA LEU A 78 -14.21 -9.65 -27.22
C LEU A 78 -15.20 -10.45 -26.42
#